data_989f82651bbd9daa7d9bee31d5d19675
#
_entry.id   989f82651bbd9daa7d9bee31d5d19675
#
_cell.length_a   1.000
_cell.length_b   1.000
_cell.length_c   1.000
_cell.angle_alpha   90.00
_cell.angle_beta   90.00
_cell.angle_gamma   90.00
#
_symmetry.space_group_name_H-M   'P 1'
#
loop_
_entity.id
_entity.type
_entity.pdbx_description
1 polymer ?
#
loop_
_entity_poly.entity_id
_entity_poly.type
_entity_poly.pdbx_seq_one_letter_code
_entity_poly.pdbx_strand_id
1 'polypeptide(L)'
;AGLSLAPGSAHAYLLGSAERELHQVIEGFCGQSWKKIVNVGGGNGFYVAGLGRRIPGAELVVFELVAEARDVIGDTLARNGLTSRTLVLGAADAPGLEAALAGPGPTLVVMDVEGAEMELTDPALVQALRHETILVETHDVIRPGCRDTVAARLADMHAVAAIWTQPRTLADFPTALFPVLSRVAPARCLKAVQEWRGGPQEWLVLTPRAP
;
A
#
# COMPACT_ATOMS: atom_id res chain seq x y z
N ALA A 1 6.72 -18.20 -8.20
CA ALA A 1 5.87 -18.55 -7.06
C ALA A 1 5.06 -17.31 -6.66
N GLY A 2 3.77 -17.48 -6.33
CA GLY A 2 2.88 -16.39 -5.91
C GLY A 2 3.23 -15.79 -4.55
N LEU A 3 2.60 -14.67 -4.19
CA LEU A 3 2.65 -14.10 -2.84
C LEU A 3 1.93 -15.03 -1.87
N SER A 4 2.52 -15.26 -0.70
CA SER A 4 1.92 -16.07 0.38
C SER A 4 1.58 -15.17 1.55
N LEU A 5 0.29 -14.99 1.85
CA LEU A 5 -0.18 -14.20 2.98
C LEU A 5 -0.39 -15.08 4.21
N ALA A 6 -0.40 -14.44 5.38
CA ALA A 6 -0.76 -15.08 6.64
C ALA A 6 -2.22 -15.60 6.59
N PRO A 7 -2.55 -16.67 7.36
CA PRO A 7 -3.92 -17.15 7.50
C PRO A 7 -4.86 -16.05 7.98
N GLY A 8 -6.10 -16.05 7.47
CA GLY A 8 -7.11 -15.05 7.83
C GLY A 8 -7.12 -13.79 6.97
N SER A 9 -6.19 -13.64 6.02
CA SER A 9 -6.24 -12.55 5.05
C SER A 9 -7.54 -12.56 4.26
N ALA A 10 -8.09 -11.36 3.97
CA ALA A 10 -9.34 -11.23 3.24
C ALA A 10 -9.27 -11.87 1.85
N HIS A 11 -10.38 -12.42 1.38
CA HIS A 11 -10.44 -13.13 0.10
C HIS A 11 -10.00 -12.27 -1.09
N ALA A 12 -10.29 -10.97 -1.07
CA ALA A 12 -9.91 -10.04 -2.15
C ALA A 12 -8.38 -10.03 -2.38
N TYR A 13 -7.57 -10.05 -1.32
CA TYR A 13 -6.12 -10.15 -1.44
C TYR A 13 -5.67 -11.50 -2.04
N LEU A 14 -6.30 -12.60 -1.61
CA LEU A 14 -5.97 -13.95 -2.09
C LEU A 14 -6.39 -14.16 -3.54
N LEU A 15 -7.46 -13.50 -3.98
CA LEU A 15 -7.99 -13.58 -5.35
C LEU A 15 -7.35 -12.54 -6.29
N GLY A 16 -6.53 -11.63 -5.75
CA GLY A 16 -5.89 -10.57 -6.52
C GLY A 16 -6.86 -9.51 -7.02
N SER A 17 -7.97 -9.29 -6.32
CA SER A 17 -8.96 -8.25 -6.63
C SER A 17 -8.86 -7.04 -5.69
N ALA A 18 -8.11 -7.16 -4.58
CA ALA A 18 -7.87 -6.04 -3.68
C ALA A 18 -7.17 -4.91 -4.44
N GLU A 19 -7.74 -3.71 -4.33
CA GLU A 19 -7.18 -2.48 -4.89
C GLU A 19 -6.74 -2.61 -6.35
N ARG A 20 -7.58 -3.29 -7.15
CA ARG A 20 -7.30 -3.60 -8.55
C ARG A 20 -6.94 -2.38 -9.38
N GLU A 21 -7.50 -1.22 -9.06
CA GLU A 21 -7.21 0.06 -9.70
C GLU A 21 -5.75 0.47 -9.57
N LEU A 22 -5.03 -0.02 -8.55
CA LEU A 22 -3.61 0.25 -8.33
C LEU A 22 -2.68 -0.69 -9.11
N HIS A 23 -3.17 -1.79 -9.66
CA HIS A 23 -2.32 -2.81 -10.27
C HIS A 23 -1.36 -2.23 -11.32
N GLN A 24 -1.85 -1.34 -12.19
CA GLN A 24 -1.01 -0.73 -13.23
C GLN A 24 0.11 0.14 -12.63
N VAL A 25 -0.18 0.90 -11.59
CA VAL A 25 0.80 1.73 -10.89
C VAL A 25 1.82 0.86 -10.15
N ILE A 26 1.34 -0.18 -9.45
CA ILE A 26 2.22 -1.13 -8.75
C ILE A 26 3.14 -1.86 -9.75
N GLU A 27 2.63 -2.27 -10.92
CA GLU A 27 3.47 -2.84 -11.98
C GLU A 27 4.54 -1.84 -12.46
N GLY A 28 4.17 -0.55 -12.61
CA GLY A 28 5.11 0.51 -12.94
C GLY A 28 6.21 0.67 -11.89
N PHE A 29 5.88 0.60 -10.61
CA PHE A 29 6.87 0.63 -9.52
C PHE A 29 7.77 -0.60 -9.52
N CYS A 30 7.23 -1.78 -9.79
CA CYS A 30 8.02 -3.01 -9.89
C CYS A 30 9.02 -3.01 -11.07
N GLY A 31 8.78 -2.18 -12.08
CA GLY A 31 9.70 -1.98 -13.21
C GLY A 31 10.85 -1.00 -12.93
N GLN A 32 10.89 -0.38 -11.74
CA GLN A 32 11.89 0.59 -11.35
C GLN A 32 12.89 0.02 -10.32
N SER A 33 14.03 0.69 -10.17
CA SER A 33 15.06 0.30 -9.20
C SER A 33 14.90 1.13 -7.93
N TRP A 34 14.34 0.53 -6.89
CA TRP A 34 14.22 1.13 -5.57
C TRP A 34 15.31 0.62 -4.65
N LYS A 35 15.89 1.52 -3.84
CA LYS A 35 16.81 1.16 -2.77
C LYS A 35 16.09 0.81 -1.48
N LYS A 36 14.94 1.44 -1.26
CA LYS A 36 14.13 1.23 -0.07
C LYS A 36 12.64 1.25 -0.41
N ILE A 37 11.88 0.49 0.35
CA ILE A 37 10.41 0.52 0.36
C ILE A 37 10.00 0.75 1.80
N VAL A 38 9.25 1.83 2.05
CA VAL A 38 8.70 2.16 3.36
C VAL A 38 7.19 2.02 3.29
N ASN A 39 6.63 1.05 3.99
CA ASN A 39 5.19 0.84 4.09
C ASN A 39 4.69 1.35 5.44
N VAL A 40 3.85 2.38 5.42
CA VAL A 40 3.27 3.00 6.61
C VAL A 40 1.80 2.58 6.69
N GLY A 41 1.43 1.85 7.74
CA GLY A 41 0.20 1.08 7.80
C GLY A 41 0.39 -0.27 7.11
N GLY A 42 1.02 -1.21 7.82
CA GLY A 42 1.42 -2.51 7.23
C GLY A 42 0.27 -3.50 7.05
N GLY A 43 -0.80 -3.37 7.85
CA GLY A 43 -1.97 -4.25 7.81
C GLY A 43 -1.62 -5.73 7.92
N ASN A 44 -1.87 -6.50 6.87
CA ASN A 44 -1.52 -7.92 6.78
C ASN A 44 -0.18 -8.20 6.08
N GLY A 45 0.58 -7.16 5.75
CA GLY A 45 1.87 -7.27 5.06
C GLY A 45 1.78 -7.40 3.53
N PHE A 46 0.61 -7.17 2.95
CA PHE A 46 0.38 -7.34 1.50
C PHE A 46 1.34 -6.50 0.65
N TYR A 47 1.41 -5.19 0.90
CA TYR A 47 2.26 -4.29 0.14
C TYR A 47 3.75 -4.56 0.38
N VAL A 48 4.18 -4.60 1.65
CA VAL A 48 5.60 -4.79 1.95
C VAL A 48 6.13 -6.14 1.41
N ALA A 49 5.34 -7.22 1.53
CA ALA A 49 5.74 -8.52 1.02
C ALA A 49 5.62 -8.61 -0.51
N GLY A 50 4.54 -8.06 -1.09
CA GLY A 50 4.31 -8.07 -2.53
C GLY A 50 5.40 -7.32 -3.29
N LEU A 51 5.65 -6.08 -2.91
CA LEU A 51 6.72 -5.23 -3.48
C LEU A 51 8.11 -5.81 -3.18
N GLY A 52 8.32 -6.25 -1.94
CA GLY A 52 9.59 -6.84 -1.54
C GLY A 52 9.97 -8.06 -2.37
N ARG A 53 9.04 -8.92 -2.74
CA ARG A 53 9.31 -10.05 -3.64
C ARG A 53 9.65 -9.64 -5.07
N ARG A 54 9.01 -8.56 -5.53
CA ARG A 54 9.16 -8.05 -6.91
C ARG A 54 10.40 -7.19 -7.07
N ILE A 55 10.90 -6.59 -5.97
CA ILE A 55 12.04 -5.68 -5.93
C ILE A 55 13.08 -6.24 -4.95
N PRO A 56 13.86 -7.26 -5.37
CA PRO A 56 14.70 -8.04 -4.45
C PRO A 56 15.88 -7.26 -3.86
N GLY A 57 16.27 -6.14 -4.47
CA GLY A 57 17.38 -5.30 -4.00
C GLY A 57 17.00 -4.22 -2.98
N ALA A 58 15.70 -4.01 -2.71
CA ALA A 58 15.27 -2.96 -1.81
C ALA A 58 15.33 -3.39 -0.34
N GLU A 59 15.78 -2.50 0.54
CA GLU A 59 15.51 -2.59 1.98
C GLU A 59 14.02 -2.37 2.25
N LEU A 60 13.47 -3.07 3.25
CA LEU A 60 12.06 -2.98 3.58
C LEU A 60 11.90 -2.44 5.00
N VAL A 61 11.09 -1.41 5.15
CA VAL A 61 10.66 -0.88 6.45
C VAL A 61 9.15 -0.88 6.47
N VAL A 62 8.55 -1.36 7.54
CA VAL A 62 7.10 -1.33 7.72
C VAL A 62 6.74 -0.81 9.10
N PHE A 63 5.85 0.17 9.12
CA PHE A 63 5.23 0.68 10.34
C PHE A 63 3.83 0.12 10.48
N GLU A 64 3.50 -0.36 11.67
CA GLU A 64 2.15 -0.83 11.98
C GLU A 64 1.84 -0.56 13.46
N LEU A 65 0.75 0.17 13.69
CA LEU A 65 0.33 0.57 15.04
C LEU A 65 -0.06 -0.62 15.90
N VAL A 66 -0.83 -1.55 15.34
CA VAL A 66 -1.44 -2.67 16.07
C VAL A 66 -0.45 -3.81 16.24
N ALA A 67 -0.22 -4.24 17.48
CA ALA A 67 0.78 -5.28 17.78
C ALA A 67 0.44 -6.62 17.11
N GLU A 68 -0.82 -7.02 17.16
CA GLU A 68 -1.31 -8.25 16.54
C GLU A 68 -1.15 -8.25 15.02
N ALA A 69 -1.31 -7.09 14.40
CA ALA A 69 -1.07 -6.94 12.96
C ALA A 69 0.44 -7.06 12.64
N ARG A 70 1.33 -6.58 13.51
CA ARG A 70 2.77 -6.79 13.35
C ARG A 70 3.16 -8.27 13.37
N ASP A 71 2.49 -9.08 14.18
CA ASP A 71 2.69 -10.54 14.18
C ASP A 71 2.25 -11.17 12.87
N VAL A 72 1.11 -10.72 12.32
CA VAL A 72 0.60 -11.13 10.99
C VAL A 72 1.57 -10.72 9.87
N ILE A 73 2.12 -9.51 9.94
CA ILE A 73 3.16 -9.05 9.01
C ILE A 73 4.38 -9.96 9.11
N GLY A 74 4.85 -10.27 10.32
CA GLY A 74 5.98 -11.15 10.56
C GLY A 74 5.80 -12.54 9.93
N ASP A 75 4.62 -13.15 10.08
CA ASP A 75 4.27 -14.42 9.44
C ASP A 75 4.24 -14.30 7.91
N THR A 76 3.63 -13.24 7.38
CA THR A 76 3.62 -12.96 5.94
C THR A 76 5.05 -12.81 5.38
N LEU A 77 5.91 -12.08 6.06
CA LEU A 77 7.32 -11.88 5.66
C LEU A 77 8.10 -13.20 5.69
N ALA A 78 7.93 -14.00 6.74
CA ALA A 78 8.58 -15.31 6.86
C ALA A 78 8.20 -16.25 5.72
N ARG A 79 6.91 -16.34 5.41
CA ARG A 79 6.38 -17.15 4.27
C ARG A 79 6.96 -16.75 2.92
N ASN A 80 7.42 -15.51 2.80
CA ASN A 80 7.98 -14.97 1.56
C ASN A 80 9.51 -14.84 1.57
N GLY A 81 10.18 -15.27 2.65
CA GLY A 81 11.65 -15.21 2.78
C GLY A 81 12.20 -13.78 2.87
N LEU A 82 11.41 -12.86 3.48
CA LEU A 82 11.73 -11.43 3.52
C LEU A 82 12.18 -10.93 4.89
N THR A 83 12.07 -11.75 5.94
CA THR A 83 12.33 -11.35 7.33
C THR A 83 13.71 -10.72 7.51
N SER A 84 14.75 -11.27 6.87
CA SER A 84 16.13 -10.82 7.07
C SER A 84 16.45 -9.43 6.51
N ARG A 85 15.60 -8.88 5.64
CA ARG A 85 15.79 -7.55 5.05
C ARG A 85 14.63 -6.59 5.33
N THR A 86 13.77 -6.93 6.28
CA THR A 86 12.63 -6.11 6.68
C THR A 86 12.76 -5.69 8.13
N LEU A 87 12.64 -4.39 8.37
CA LEU A 87 12.49 -3.80 9.70
C LEU A 87 11.00 -3.57 9.96
N VAL A 88 10.45 -4.20 11.00
CA VAL A 88 9.05 -4.02 11.44
C VAL A 88 9.05 -3.11 12.66
N LEU A 89 8.35 -1.99 12.58
CA LEU A 89 8.28 -0.94 13.59
C LEU A 89 6.86 -0.79 14.13
N GLY A 90 6.72 -0.08 15.24
CA GLY A 90 5.43 0.31 15.82
C GLY A 90 4.73 1.42 15.04
N ALA A 91 3.98 2.27 15.75
CA ALA A 91 3.32 3.42 15.14
C ALA A 91 4.34 4.33 14.41
N ALA A 92 3.95 4.84 13.26
CA ALA A 92 4.71 5.88 12.59
C ALA A 92 4.48 7.23 13.27
N ASP A 93 5.56 7.96 13.50
CA ASP A 93 5.55 9.39 13.80
C ASP A 93 6.49 10.12 12.84
N ALA A 94 6.44 11.44 12.82
CA ALA A 94 7.26 12.21 11.88
C ALA A 94 8.78 11.98 12.06
N PRO A 95 9.36 11.96 13.28
CA PRO A 95 10.77 11.62 13.45
C PRO A 95 11.14 10.21 13.02
N GLY A 96 10.29 9.22 13.31
CA GLY A 96 10.51 7.83 12.91
C GLY A 96 10.43 7.64 11.40
N LEU A 97 9.47 8.32 10.74
CA LEU A 97 9.35 8.28 9.28
C LEU A 97 10.54 8.99 8.61
N GLU A 98 10.95 10.17 9.10
CA GLU A 98 12.13 10.87 8.60
C GLU A 98 13.40 9.99 8.71
N ALA A 99 13.58 9.32 9.84
CA ALA A 99 14.69 8.38 10.05
C ALA A 99 14.62 7.17 9.11
N ALA A 100 13.42 6.63 8.86
CA ALA A 100 13.23 5.52 7.95
C ALA A 100 13.49 5.89 6.48
N LEU A 101 13.24 7.14 6.11
CA LEU A 101 13.50 7.67 4.77
C LEU A 101 14.98 8.06 4.56
N ALA A 102 15.75 8.24 5.63
CA ALA A 102 17.15 8.63 5.54
C ALA A 102 17.98 7.60 4.77
N GLY A 103 18.97 8.08 4.01
CA GLY A 103 19.90 7.27 3.25
C GLY A 103 19.90 7.56 1.75
N PRO A 104 20.87 7.02 1.00
CA PRO A 104 21.02 7.32 -0.41
C PRO A 104 20.09 6.46 -1.29
N GLY A 105 19.56 7.05 -2.34
CA GLY A 105 18.85 6.38 -3.43
C GLY A 105 17.32 6.50 -3.33
N PRO A 106 16.63 6.10 -4.39
CA PRO A 106 15.19 6.31 -4.48
C PRO A 106 14.43 5.40 -3.51
N THR A 107 13.48 6.00 -2.78
CA THR A 107 12.57 5.28 -1.88
C THR A 107 11.14 5.31 -2.44
N LEU A 108 10.46 4.19 -2.33
CA LEU A 108 9.02 4.10 -2.55
C LEU A 108 8.32 4.07 -1.19
N VAL A 109 7.46 5.05 -0.95
CA VAL A 109 6.61 5.10 0.24
C VAL A 109 5.20 4.63 -0.14
N VAL A 110 4.67 3.65 0.58
CA VAL A 110 3.26 3.23 0.48
C VAL A 110 2.62 3.51 1.82
N MET A 111 1.61 4.37 1.86
CA MET A 111 0.98 4.85 3.08
C MET A 111 -0.53 4.61 3.05
N ASP A 112 -1.02 3.92 4.08
CA ASP A 112 -2.43 3.64 4.34
C ASP A 112 -2.60 3.55 5.86
N VAL A 113 -3.00 4.66 6.50
CA VAL A 113 -2.94 4.84 7.96
C VAL A 113 -4.25 5.32 8.58
N GLU A 114 -5.36 5.15 7.85
CA GLU A 114 -6.71 5.33 8.37
C GLU A 114 -6.92 6.69 9.08
N GLY A 115 -6.41 7.77 8.45
CA GLY A 115 -6.65 9.15 8.88
C GLY A 115 -5.45 9.89 9.49
N ALA A 116 -4.26 9.28 9.60
CA ALA A 116 -3.04 9.96 10.05
C ALA A 116 -2.18 10.52 8.88
N GLU A 117 -2.67 10.43 7.65
CA GLU A 117 -1.95 10.86 6.44
C GLU A 117 -1.57 12.34 6.51
N MET A 118 -2.47 13.18 7.05
CA MET A 118 -2.22 14.62 7.12
C MET A 118 -1.03 14.97 8.02
N GLU A 119 -0.81 14.23 9.10
CA GLU A 119 0.32 14.45 10.00
C GLU A 119 1.62 13.92 9.38
N LEU A 120 1.56 12.74 8.80
CA LEU A 120 2.74 12.04 8.28
C LEU A 120 3.21 12.57 6.93
N THR A 121 2.38 13.29 6.18
CA THR A 121 2.76 13.91 4.91
C THR A 121 3.09 15.39 5.01
N ASP A 122 3.28 15.93 6.23
CA ASP A 122 3.69 17.32 6.40
C ASP A 122 5.19 17.48 6.08
N PRO A 123 5.56 18.18 4.97
CA PRO A 123 6.96 18.34 4.58
C PRO A 123 7.74 19.29 5.49
N ALA A 124 7.08 19.96 6.43
CA ALA A 124 7.76 20.70 7.48
C ALA A 124 8.26 19.78 8.60
N LEU A 125 7.62 18.62 8.77
CA LEU A 125 7.95 17.63 9.80
C LEU A 125 8.75 16.46 9.21
N VAL A 126 8.44 16.03 7.96
CA VAL A 126 9.11 14.94 7.26
C VAL A 126 9.68 15.48 5.93
N GLN A 127 10.87 16.07 6.03
CA GLN A 127 11.48 16.77 4.89
C GLN A 127 11.90 15.82 3.76
N ALA A 128 12.29 14.60 4.10
CA ALA A 128 12.70 13.58 3.13
C ALA A 128 11.61 13.26 2.10
N LEU A 129 10.33 13.37 2.45
CA LEU A 129 9.21 13.14 1.52
C LEU A 129 9.28 14.00 0.24
N ARG A 130 9.98 15.13 0.28
CA ARG A 130 10.16 16.03 -0.89
C ARG A 130 10.80 15.35 -2.09
N HIS A 131 11.53 14.27 -1.86
CA HIS A 131 12.35 13.59 -2.87
C HIS A 131 11.87 12.17 -3.17
N GLU A 132 10.84 11.68 -2.46
CA GLU A 132 10.43 10.29 -2.53
C GLU A 132 9.16 10.11 -3.38
N THR A 133 9.03 8.97 -4.01
CA THR A 133 7.77 8.59 -4.66
C THR A 133 6.82 8.04 -3.61
N ILE A 134 5.60 8.59 -3.57
CA ILE A 134 4.63 8.29 -2.53
C ILE A 134 3.34 7.77 -3.19
N LEU A 135 2.87 6.63 -2.72
CA LEU A 135 1.53 6.11 -2.96
C LEU A 135 0.78 6.20 -1.62
N VAL A 136 -0.22 7.05 -1.52
CA VAL A 136 -0.96 7.29 -0.28
C VAL A 136 -2.46 7.16 -0.49
N GLU A 137 -3.13 6.34 0.34
CA GLU A 137 -4.59 6.34 0.44
C GLU A 137 -5.03 7.54 1.26
N THR A 138 -6.07 8.25 0.80
CA THR A 138 -6.62 9.41 1.51
C THR A 138 -7.98 9.06 2.11
N HIS A 139 -8.12 9.30 3.41
CA HIS A 139 -9.29 8.87 4.17
C HIS A 139 -10.22 10.04 4.49
N ASP A 140 -10.76 10.71 3.45
CA ASP A 140 -11.69 11.82 3.62
C ASP A 140 -12.98 11.45 4.38
N VAL A 141 -13.39 10.18 4.31
CA VAL A 141 -14.52 9.64 5.10
C VAL A 141 -14.23 9.70 6.61
N ILE A 142 -12.97 9.52 7.00
CA ILE A 142 -12.52 9.57 8.40
C ILE A 142 -12.11 10.98 8.78
N ARG A 143 -11.35 11.66 7.91
CA ARG A 143 -10.83 13.02 8.11
C ARG A 143 -11.13 13.91 6.91
N PRO A 144 -12.25 14.64 6.92
CA PRO A 144 -12.62 15.54 5.83
C PRO A 144 -11.49 16.52 5.46
N GLY A 145 -11.21 16.64 4.17
CA GLY A 145 -10.13 17.47 3.63
C GLY A 145 -8.75 16.80 3.63
N CYS A 146 -8.64 15.52 3.95
CA CYS A 146 -7.39 14.76 3.94
C CYS A 146 -6.74 14.83 2.55
N ARG A 147 -7.45 14.45 1.51
CA ARG A 147 -6.98 14.46 0.11
C ARG A 147 -6.43 15.83 -0.31
N ASP A 148 -7.20 16.87 -0.09
CA ASP A 148 -6.82 18.22 -0.53
C ASP A 148 -5.61 18.74 0.24
N THR A 149 -5.52 18.43 1.53
CA THR A 149 -4.38 18.81 2.36
C THR A 149 -3.10 18.11 1.91
N VAL A 150 -3.14 16.79 1.72
CA VAL A 150 -1.97 16.01 1.26
C VAL A 150 -1.52 16.48 -0.12
N ALA A 151 -2.46 16.62 -1.06
CA ALA A 151 -2.16 17.07 -2.41
C ALA A 151 -1.54 18.48 -2.42
N ALA A 152 -2.13 19.44 -1.70
CA ALA A 152 -1.66 20.82 -1.68
C ALA A 152 -0.26 20.96 -1.07
N ARG A 153 0.04 20.23 0.00
CA ARG A 153 1.35 20.27 0.67
C ARG A 153 2.51 19.81 -0.21
N LEU A 154 2.25 18.87 -1.11
CA LEU A 154 3.27 18.23 -1.92
C LEU A 154 3.26 18.67 -3.39
N ALA A 155 2.26 19.44 -3.82
CA ALA A 155 2.06 19.82 -5.24
C ALA A 155 3.22 20.61 -5.85
N ASP A 156 3.91 21.44 -5.07
CA ASP A 156 5.05 22.22 -5.56
C ASP A 156 6.27 21.33 -5.89
N MET A 157 6.38 20.19 -5.21
CA MET A 157 7.52 19.27 -5.30
C MET A 157 7.21 18.02 -6.11
N HIS A 158 5.93 17.67 -6.25
CA HIS A 158 5.47 16.44 -6.90
C HIS A 158 4.48 16.68 -8.02
N ALA A 159 4.53 15.82 -9.02
CA ALA A 159 3.39 15.58 -9.89
C ALA A 159 2.40 14.70 -9.13
N VAL A 160 1.14 15.15 -9.04
CA VAL A 160 0.08 14.46 -8.30
C VAL A 160 -0.88 13.83 -9.29
N ALA A 161 -1.06 12.52 -9.19
CA ALA A 161 -2.09 11.79 -9.93
C ALA A 161 -3.04 11.09 -8.95
N ALA A 162 -4.31 11.07 -9.28
CA ALA A 162 -5.37 10.51 -8.44
C ALA A 162 -5.91 9.22 -9.04
N ILE A 163 -6.15 8.21 -8.20
CA ILE A 163 -6.74 6.93 -8.59
C ILE A 163 -7.89 6.64 -7.64
N TRP A 164 -9.10 6.63 -8.17
CA TRP A 164 -10.31 6.34 -7.41
C TRP A 164 -10.58 4.85 -7.32
N THR A 165 -11.02 4.42 -6.14
CA THR A 165 -11.52 3.05 -5.94
C THR A 165 -12.68 2.76 -6.87
N GLN A 166 -12.70 1.57 -7.44
CA GLN A 166 -13.70 1.12 -8.39
C GLN A 166 -14.58 0.01 -7.78
N PRO A 167 -15.89 0.01 -8.00
CA PRO A 167 -16.74 -1.09 -7.59
C PRO A 167 -16.25 -2.42 -8.17
N ARG A 168 -16.21 -3.46 -7.35
CA ARG A 168 -15.87 -4.81 -7.82
C ARG A 168 -17.06 -5.45 -8.52
N THR A 169 -16.77 -6.18 -9.56
CA THR A 169 -17.74 -6.89 -10.39
C THR A 169 -17.40 -8.37 -10.46
N LEU A 170 -18.26 -9.18 -11.05
CA LEU A 170 -17.96 -10.60 -11.27
C LEU A 170 -16.76 -10.81 -12.20
N ALA A 171 -16.43 -9.84 -13.06
CA ALA A 171 -15.26 -9.90 -13.93
C ALA A 171 -13.94 -9.86 -13.13
N ASP A 172 -13.97 -9.38 -11.88
CA ASP A 172 -12.82 -9.35 -10.99
C ASP A 172 -12.56 -10.71 -10.31
N PHE A 173 -13.51 -11.61 -10.39
CA PHE A 173 -13.35 -12.99 -9.90
C PHE A 173 -12.59 -13.82 -10.94
N PRO A 174 -11.61 -14.66 -10.52
CA PRO A 174 -10.82 -15.48 -11.45
C PRO A 174 -11.65 -16.64 -12.02
N THR A 175 -12.63 -16.34 -12.86
CA THR A 175 -13.59 -17.29 -13.43
C THR A 175 -12.92 -18.40 -14.22
N ALA A 176 -11.75 -18.15 -14.82
CA ALA A 176 -10.98 -19.15 -15.53
C ALA A 176 -10.46 -20.26 -14.61
N LEU A 177 -10.12 -19.92 -13.36
CA LEU A 177 -9.65 -20.88 -12.35
C LEU A 177 -10.81 -21.62 -11.69
N PHE A 178 -11.98 -20.99 -11.60
CA PHE A 178 -13.17 -21.52 -10.91
C PHE A 178 -14.43 -21.44 -11.79
N PRO A 179 -14.42 -22.10 -12.98
CA PRO A 179 -15.50 -21.93 -13.97
C PRO A 179 -16.85 -22.48 -13.50
N VAL A 180 -16.85 -23.56 -12.72
CA VAL A 180 -18.08 -24.13 -12.17
C VAL A 180 -18.65 -23.20 -11.09
N LEU A 181 -17.82 -22.78 -10.14
CA LEU A 181 -18.24 -21.93 -9.04
C LEU A 181 -18.82 -20.59 -9.53
N SER A 182 -18.19 -19.98 -10.54
CA SER A 182 -18.65 -18.72 -11.12
C SER A 182 -20.02 -18.83 -11.80
N ARG A 183 -20.37 -20.04 -12.31
CA ARG A 183 -21.69 -20.30 -12.92
C ARG A 183 -22.76 -20.63 -11.90
N VAL A 184 -22.44 -21.46 -10.90
CA VAL A 184 -23.45 -21.98 -9.96
C VAL A 184 -23.68 -21.05 -8.76
N ALA A 185 -22.71 -20.20 -8.42
CA ALA A 185 -22.77 -19.31 -7.26
C ALA A 185 -22.17 -17.93 -7.55
N PRO A 186 -22.63 -17.20 -8.60
CA PRO A 186 -22.04 -15.92 -8.99
C PRO A 186 -22.10 -14.86 -7.88
N ALA A 187 -23.16 -14.83 -7.08
CA ALA A 187 -23.27 -13.91 -5.95
C ALA A 187 -22.20 -14.16 -4.86
N ARG A 188 -21.83 -15.41 -4.62
CA ARG A 188 -20.73 -15.74 -3.68
C ARG A 188 -19.38 -15.34 -4.25
N CYS A 189 -19.17 -15.52 -5.54
CA CYS A 189 -17.96 -15.07 -6.23
C CYS A 189 -17.82 -13.55 -6.18
N LEU A 190 -18.89 -12.83 -6.46
CA LEU A 190 -18.92 -11.37 -6.33
C LEU A 190 -18.60 -10.93 -4.89
N LYS A 191 -19.23 -11.56 -3.88
CA LYS A 191 -18.94 -11.25 -2.47
C LYS A 191 -17.48 -11.49 -2.10
N ALA A 192 -16.84 -12.50 -2.67
CA ALA A 192 -15.45 -12.86 -2.38
C ALA A 192 -14.44 -11.82 -2.89
N VAL A 193 -14.78 -11.06 -3.94
CA VAL A 193 -13.93 -10.01 -4.49
C VAL A 193 -14.26 -8.61 -3.95
N GLN A 194 -15.33 -8.46 -3.19
CA GLN A 194 -15.72 -7.18 -2.59
C GLN A 194 -14.72 -6.74 -1.52
N GLU A 195 -14.45 -5.46 -1.52
CA GLU A 195 -13.76 -4.75 -0.45
C GLU A 195 -14.80 -3.98 0.36
N TRP A 196 -14.76 -4.17 1.67
CA TRP A 196 -15.71 -3.53 2.57
C TRP A 196 -15.19 -2.15 2.96
N ARG A 197 -15.45 -1.15 2.09
CA ARG A 197 -15.04 0.24 2.29
C ARG A 197 -16.23 1.07 2.75
N GLY A 198 -15.99 2.06 3.60
CA GLY A 198 -17.03 2.97 4.12
C GLY A 198 -17.57 3.96 3.08
N GLY A 199 -16.95 4.02 1.89
CA GLY A 199 -17.32 4.91 0.79
C GLY A 199 -16.24 4.89 -0.30
N PRO A 200 -16.37 5.73 -1.34
CA PRO A 200 -15.31 5.93 -2.31
C PRO A 200 -14.05 6.45 -1.61
N GLN A 201 -12.93 5.84 -1.88
CA GLN A 201 -11.61 6.25 -1.41
C GLN A 201 -10.73 6.59 -2.60
N GLU A 202 -9.71 7.39 -2.37
CA GLU A 202 -8.80 7.84 -3.39
C GLU A 202 -7.36 7.56 -2.96
N TRP A 203 -6.58 7.08 -3.90
CA TRP A 203 -5.14 6.99 -3.77
C TRP A 203 -4.48 8.12 -4.54
N LEU A 204 -3.50 8.78 -3.95
CA LEU A 204 -2.63 9.72 -4.63
C LEU A 204 -1.30 9.07 -4.94
N VAL A 205 -0.87 9.23 -6.18
CA VAL A 205 0.49 8.91 -6.64
C VAL A 205 1.24 10.23 -6.77
N LEU A 206 2.25 10.40 -5.93
CA LEU A 206 3.07 11.60 -5.89
C LEU A 206 4.48 11.24 -6.38
N THR A 207 4.84 11.78 -7.54
CA THR A 207 6.15 11.54 -8.16
C THR A 207 6.96 12.82 -8.08
N PRO A 208 8.20 12.79 -7.52
CA PRO A 208 9.04 13.98 -7.44
C PRO A 208 9.22 14.64 -8.81
N ARG A 209 9.10 15.96 -8.86
CA ARG A 209 9.44 16.73 -10.05
C ARG A 209 10.97 16.76 -10.21
N ALA A 210 11.43 16.68 -11.44
CA ALA A 210 12.85 16.94 -11.72
C ALA A 210 13.23 18.35 -11.22
N PRO A 211 14.40 18.52 -10.62
CA PRO A 211 14.90 19.81 -10.16
C PRO A 211 15.06 20.81 -11.31
#